data_a2e67310b85b5f3112bc5004a1a08f6a
#
_entry.id   a2e67310b85b5f3112bc5004a1a08f6a
#
_cell.length_a   1.000
_cell.length_b   1.000
_cell.length_c   1.000
_cell.angle_alpha   90.00
_cell.angle_beta   90.00
_cell.angle_gamma   90.00
#
_symmetry.space_group_name_H-M   'P 1'
#
loop_
_entity.id
_entity.type
_entity.pdbx_description
1 polymer ?
#
loop_
_entity_poly.entity_id
_entity_poly.type
_entity_poly.pdbx_seq_one_letter_code
_entity_poly.pdbx_strand_id
1 'polypeptide(L)'
;MKRHIPGLRPGAAAIESVLEGLFLVRVERTFYRWHPQKPFFSIRFGVLKPSEHTGQTITGRIYCSPKALWKLSWFLRDFAYDMDLLGREEVDERALLGLRGIVRLGRTAINGRSFTNLEAFAPEAEWEALPEVSGNAAEIQESRHDF
;
A
#
# COMPACT_ATOMS: atom_id res chain seq x y z
N MET A 1 24.44 4.54 33.51
CA MET A 1 23.34 3.79 34.09
C MET A 1 22.42 3.24 33.03
N LYS A 2 22.00 2.02 33.17
CA LYS A 2 21.11 1.44 32.22
C LYS A 2 19.69 1.67 32.62
N ARG A 3 18.82 1.85 31.64
CA ARG A 3 17.41 2.03 31.93
C ARG A 3 16.61 1.10 31.02
N HIS A 4 15.69 0.39 31.62
CA HIS A 4 14.83 -0.48 30.85
C HIS A 4 13.64 0.32 30.33
N ILE A 5 13.37 0.25 29.00
CA ILE A 5 12.27 0.97 28.40
C ILE A 5 11.35 -0.06 27.78
N PRO A 6 10.19 -0.32 28.40
CA PRO A 6 9.28 -1.31 27.89
C PRO A 6 8.79 -0.91 26.50
N GLY A 7 8.66 -1.85 25.63
CA GLY A 7 8.19 -1.56 24.29
C GLY A 7 9.26 -1.17 23.28
N LEU A 8 10.50 -1.01 23.75
CA LEU A 8 11.56 -0.58 22.85
C LEU A 8 11.85 -1.64 21.80
N ARG A 9 11.93 -2.90 22.19
CA ARG A 9 12.25 -3.93 21.23
C ARG A 9 11.16 -4.10 20.18
N PRO A 10 9.88 -4.16 20.51
CA PRO A 10 8.84 -4.22 19.49
C PRO A 10 8.84 -2.98 18.61
N GLY A 11 9.14 -1.83 19.18
CA GLY A 11 9.20 -0.60 18.39
C GLY A 11 10.32 -0.63 17.38
N ALA A 12 11.49 -1.11 17.80
CA ALA A 12 12.61 -1.20 16.89
C ALA A 12 12.33 -2.23 15.80
N ALA A 13 11.72 -3.35 16.15
CA ALA A 13 11.40 -4.36 15.18
C ALA A 13 10.37 -3.84 14.18
N ALA A 14 9.42 -3.07 14.66
CA ALA A 14 8.41 -2.52 13.75
C ALA A 14 9.05 -1.57 12.74
N ILE A 15 10.02 -0.79 13.17
CA ILE A 15 10.67 0.12 12.25
C ILE A 15 11.48 -0.67 11.24
N GLU A 16 12.14 -1.71 11.67
CA GLU A 16 12.95 -2.49 10.77
C GLU A 16 12.14 -3.36 9.84
N SER A 17 10.87 -3.58 10.15
CA SER A 17 10.06 -4.46 9.36
C SER A 17 9.16 -3.73 8.38
N VAL A 18 9.51 -2.52 7.99
CA VAL A 18 8.75 -1.80 6.99
C VAL A 18 8.72 -2.66 5.74
N LEU A 19 7.53 -2.98 5.26
CA LEU A 19 7.38 -3.87 4.13
C LEU A 19 7.77 -3.19 2.83
N GLU A 20 8.40 -3.93 1.95
CA GLU A 20 8.75 -3.44 0.63
C GLU A 20 8.42 -4.52 -0.38
N GLY A 21 8.11 -4.14 -1.59
CA GLY A 21 7.82 -5.09 -2.67
C GLY A 21 6.35 -5.12 -3.03
N LEU A 22 5.94 -6.24 -3.61
CA LEU A 22 4.59 -6.38 -4.11
C LEU A 22 3.74 -7.20 -3.15
N PHE A 23 2.53 -6.73 -2.89
CA PHE A 23 1.62 -7.42 -2.00
C PHE A 23 0.21 -7.39 -2.54
N LEU A 24 -0.51 -8.50 -2.39
CA LEU A 24 -1.95 -8.51 -2.68
C LEU A 24 -2.63 -8.10 -1.39
N VAL A 25 -3.45 -7.09 -1.45
CA VAL A 25 -4.05 -6.48 -0.26
C VAL A 25 -5.54 -6.25 -0.41
N ARG A 26 -6.20 -6.01 0.71
CA ARG A 26 -7.61 -5.69 0.76
C ARG A 26 -7.77 -4.44 1.58
N VAL A 27 -8.61 -3.53 1.13
CA VAL A 27 -8.86 -2.28 1.85
C VAL A 27 -9.68 -2.59 3.10
N GLU A 28 -9.17 -2.24 4.26
CA GLU A 28 -9.83 -2.49 5.53
C GLU A 28 -10.41 -1.25 6.17
N ARG A 29 -9.82 -0.10 5.93
CA ARG A 29 -10.27 1.12 6.57
C ARG A 29 -9.87 2.31 5.73
N THR A 30 -10.74 3.31 5.63
CA THR A 30 -10.44 4.52 4.88
C THR A 30 -10.93 5.72 5.65
N PHE A 31 -10.17 6.81 5.56
CA PHE A 31 -10.55 8.08 6.12
C PHE A 31 -10.16 9.15 5.12
N TYR A 32 -11.05 10.08 4.85
CA TYR A 32 -10.71 11.24 4.06
C TYR A 32 -10.29 12.33 5.02
N ARG A 33 -9.17 12.98 4.73
CA ARG A 33 -8.70 14.09 5.54
C ARG A 33 -8.62 15.31 4.66
N TRP A 34 -9.40 16.31 5.01
CA TRP A 34 -9.36 17.56 4.27
C TRP A 34 -8.15 18.38 4.69
N HIS A 35 -7.52 19.01 3.73
CA HIS A 35 -6.42 19.92 3.97
C HIS A 35 -6.45 20.94 2.84
N PRO A 36 -6.24 22.22 3.11
CA PRO A 36 -6.37 23.25 2.08
C PRO A 36 -5.51 23.01 0.85
N GLN A 37 -4.36 22.38 1.01
CA GLN A 37 -3.46 22.18 -0.10
C GLN A 37 -3.28 20.74 -0.50
N LYS A 38 -3.39 19.83 0.41
CA LYS A 38 -3.13 18.41 0.15
C LYS A 38 -4.12 17.50 0.83
N PRO A 39 -5.39 17.56 0.42
CA PRO A 39 -6.37 16.61 0.99
C PRO A 39 -5.98 15.20 0.58
N PHE A 40 -6.28 14.22 1.40
CA PHE A 40 -5.90 12.86 1.09
C PHE A 40 -6.83 11.83 1.73
N PHE A 41 -6.78 10.61 1.17
CA PHE A 41 -7.39 9.46 1.80
C PHE A 41 -6.29 8.71 2.53
N SER A 42 -6.52 8.39 3.80
CA SER A 42 -5.65 7.52 4.54
C SER A 42 -6.29 6.14 4.44
N ILE A 43 -5.56 5.17 3.93
CA ILE A 43 -6.11 3.86 3.67
C ILE A 43 -5.29 2.81 4.39
N ARG A 44 -5.99 1.94 5.14
CA ARG A 44 -5.33 0.82 5.76
C ARG A 44 -5.65 -0.43 4.97
N PHE A 45 -4.63 -1.12 4.54
CA PHE A 45 -4.75 -2.34 3.78
C PHE A 45 -4.37 -3.53 4.65
N GLY A 46 -5.06 -4.65 4.48
CA GLY A 46 -4.64 -5.89 5.10
C GLY A 46 -3.95 -6.73 4.05
N VAL A 47 -2.80 -7.31 4.37
CA VAL A 47 -2.04 -8.10 3.42
C VAL A 47 -2.67 -9.48 3.31
N LEU A 48 -2.93 -9.91 2.07
CA LEU A 48 -3.47 -11.22 1.79
C LEU A 48 -2.37 -12.15 1.29
N LYS A 49 -1.45 -11.67 0.51
CA LYS A 49 -0.33 -12.44 -0.03
C LYS A 49 0.89 -11.56 -0.16
N PRO A 50 2.08 -12.12 -0.03
CA PRO A 50 2.38 -13.52 0.14
C PRO A 50 2.03 -14.00 1.54
N SER A 51 1.95 -15.32 1.71
CA SER A 51 1.42 -15.87 2.94
C SER A 51 2.23 -15.54 4.18
N GLU A 52 3.53 -15.36 4.06
CA GLU A 52 4.34 -15.03 5.22
C GLU A 52 4.02 -13.67 5.80
N HIS A 53 3.28 -12.83 5.06
CA HIS A 53 2.90 -11.51 5.56
C HIS A 53 1.39 -11.38 5.74
N THR A 54 0.64 -12.45 5.53
CA THR A 54 -0.82 -12.40 5.65
C THR A 54 -1.21 -11.93 7.05
N GLY A 55 -2.13 -11.01 7.10
CA GLY A 55 -2.60 -10.46 8.35
C GLY A 55 -1.88 -9.20 8.80
N GLN A 56 -0.77 -8.87 8.18
CA GLN A 56 -0.10 -7.62 8.50
C GLN A 56 -0.87 -6.48 7.86
N THR A 57 -0.72 -5.30 8.38
CA THR A 57 -1.44 -4.14 7.85
C THR A 57 -0.46 -3.09 7.35
N ILE A 58 -0.90 -2.33 6.36
CA ILE A 58 -0.14 -1.28 5.77
C ILE A 58 -1.03 -0.08 5.72
N THR A 59 -0.55 1.07 6.16
CA THR A 59 -1.32 2.30 6.05
C THR A 59 -0.58 3.25 5.13
N GLY A 60 -1.28 3.78 4.17
CA GLY A 60 -0.70 4.73 3.23
C GLY A 60 -1.66 5.85 2.92
N ARG A 61 -1.15 6.89 2.29
CA ARG A 61 -1.96 8.03 1.90
C ARG A 61 -2.00 8.15 0.41
N ILE A 62 -3.16 8.49 -0.12
CA ILE A 62 -3.31 8.80 -1.53
C ILE A 62 -3.86 10.20 -1.59
N TYR A 63 -3.08 11.11 -2.16
CA TYR A 63 -3.43 12.52 -2.17
C TYR A 63 -4.41 12.88 -3.27
N CYS A 64 -5.26 13.86 -2.98
CA CYS A 64 -6.29 14.30 -3.91
C CYS A 64 -6.00 15.68 -4.48
N SER A 65 -4.77 16.16 -4.34
CA SER A 65 -4.41 17.43 -4.95
C SER A 65 -4.35 17.27 -6.47
N PRO A 66 -4.52 18.32 -7.23
CA PRO A 66 -4.53 18.18 -8.70
C PRO A 66 -3.33 17.47 -9.28
N LYS A 67 -2.14 17.66 -8.69
CA LYS A 67 -0.95 17.00 -9.19
C LYS A 67 -0.93 15.50 -8.89
N ALA A 68 -1.70 15.05 -7.93
CA ALA A 68 -1.67 13.67 -7.51
C ALA A 68 -2.90 12.88 -7.92
N LEU A 69 -3.86 13.50 -8.61
CA LEU A 69 -5.09 12.80 -8.96
C LEU A 69 -4.85 11.61 -9.86
N TRP A 70 -3.78 11.62 -10.65
CA TRP A 70 -3.47 10.50 -11.51
C TRP A 70 -3.25 9.22 -10.70
N LYS A 71 -2.68 9.34 -9.51
CA LYS A 71 -2.39 8.20 -8.67
C LYS A 71 -3.66 7.68 -8.02
N LEU A 72 -4.54 8.59 -7.60
CA LEU A 72 -5.82 8.20 -7.05
C LEU A 72 -6.64 7.48 -8.13
N SER A 73 -6.66 8.01 -9.35
CA SER A 73 -7.40 7.39 -10.44
C SER A 73 -6.84 6.00 -10.74
N TRP A 74 -5.53 5.86 -10.70
CA TRP A 74 -4.86 4.58 -10.91
C TRP A 74 -5.33 3.57 -9.86
N PHE A 75 -5.29 3.94 -8.59
CA PHE A 75 -5.72 3.09 -7.50
C PHE A 75 -7.18 2.66 -7.69
N LEU A 76 -8.07 3.62 -7.94
CA LEU A 76 -9.48 3.33 -8.07
C LEU A 76 -9.76 2.38 -9.23
N ARG A 77 -9.09 2.58 -10.34
CA ARG A 77 -9.32 1.74 -11.49
C ARG A 77 -8.82 0.32 -11.27
N ASP A 78 -7.62 0.18 -10.73
CA ASP A 78 -7.02 -1.13 -10.59
C ASP A 78 -7.62 -1.93 -9.43
N PHE A 79 -8.19 -1.26 -8.46
CA PHE A 79 -8.90 -1.94 -7.39
C PHE A 79 -10.39 -2.15 -7.72
N ALA A 80 -10.76 -1.89 -8.97
CA ALA A 80 -12.11 -2.11 -9.47
C ALA A 80 -13.17 -1.35 -8.69
N TYR A 81 -12.89 -0.09 -8.40
CA TYR A 81 -13.86 0.78 -7.75
C TYR A 81 -15.06 0.94 -8.67
N ASP A 82 -16.22 1.22 -8.07
CA ASP A 82 -17.48 1.40 -8.79
C ASP A 82 -17.30 2.40 -9.94
N MET A 83 -17.46 1.93 -11.17
CA MET A 83 -17.21 2.75 -12.35
C MET A 83 -18.23 3.85 -12.52
N ASP A 84 -19.44 3.66 -12.01
CA ASP A 84 -20.45 4.72 -12.12
C ASP A 84 -20.08 5.88 -11.20
N LEU A 85 -19.62 5.58 -9.99
CA LEU A 85 -19.21 6.62 -9.09
C LEU A 85 -17.96 7.32 -9.63
N LEU A 86 -17.04 6.55 -10.19
CA LEU A 86 -15.83 7.13 -10.73
C LEU A 86 -16.18 8.05 -11.91
N GLY A 87 -17.12 7.65 -12.74
CA GLY A 87 -17.54 8.48 -13.87
C GLY A 87 -18.19 9.78 -13.43
N ARG A 88 -18.73 9.82 -12.23
CA ARG A 88 -19.30 11.06 -11.69
C ARG A 88 -18.28 11.79 -10.81
N GLU A 89 -17.03 11.32 -10.79
CA GLU A 89 -15.97 11.91 -9.99
C GLU A 89 -16.32 11.91 -8.50
N GLU A 90 -16.99 10.84 -8.04
CA GLU A 90 -17.37 10.70 -6.64
C GLU A 90 -16.63 9.55 -6.00
N VAL A 91 -16.03 9.77 -4.84
CA VAL A 91 -15.36 8.72 -4.09
C VAL A 91 -16.04 8.60 -2.75
N ASP A 92 -16.69 7.44 -2.53
CA ASP A 92 -17.36 7.16 -1.28
C ASP A 92 -16.43 6.28 -0.46
N GLU A 93 -16.05 6.73 0.73
CA GLU A 93 -15.15 5.98 1.58
C GLU A 93 -15.67 4.58 1.86
N ARG A 94 -16.96 4.41 1.97
CA ARG A 94 -17.53 3.11 2.25
C ARG A 94 -17.39 2.18 1.05
N ALA A 95 -17.46 2.72 -0.14
CA ALA A 95 -17.36 1.91 -1.34
C ALA A 95 -15.94 1.43 -1.57
N LEU A 96 -14.96 1.97 -0.85
CA LEU A 96 -13.59 1.51 -0.96
C LEU A 96 -13.34 0.28 -0.09
N LEU A 97 -14.16 0.06 0.95
CA LEU A 97 -13.92 -1.03 1.87
C LEU A 97 -14.08 -2.39 1.16
N GLY A 98 -13.13 -3.26 1.39
CA GLY A 98 -13.17 -4.60 0.83
C GLY A 98 -12.61 -4.72 -0.57
N LEU A 99 -12.26 -3.62 -1.21
CA LEU A 99 -11.66 -3.70 -2.54
C LEU A 99 -10.29 -4.37 -2.43
N ARG A 100 -9.91 -5.11 -3.45
CA ARG A 100 -8.67 -5.88 -3.45
C ARG A 100 -7.84 -5.54 -4.66
N GLY A 101 -6.55 -5.59 -4.51
CA GLY A 101 -5.64 -5.31 -5.60
C GLY A 101 -4.21 -5.48 -5.15
N ILE A 102 -3.28 -5.18 -6.02
CA ILE A 102 -1.87 -5.31 -5.75
C ILE A 102 -1.29 -3.92 -5.50
N VAL A 103 -0.43 -3.82 -4.48
CA VAL A 103 0.30 -2.58 -4.24
C VAL A 103 1.78 -2.87 -4.28
N ARG A 104 2.55 -1.90 -4.78
CA ARG A 104 3.99 -1.96 -4.67
C ARG A 104 4.37 -1.00 -3.57
N LEU A 105 5.11 -1.48 -2.58
CA LEU A 105 5.52 -0.68 -1.47
C LEU A 105 7.00 -0.40 -1.55
N GLY A 106 7.37 0.84 -1.32
CA GLY A 106 8.76 1.22 -1.21
C GLY A 106 8.99 1.82 0.15
N ARG A 107 10.23 2.15 0.42
CA ARG A 107 10.62 2.77 1.67
C ARG A 107 11.16 4.15 1.39
N THR A 108 10.69 5.12 2.13
CA THR A 108 11.18 6.48 2.05
C THR A 108 11.74 6.86 3.39
N ALA A 109 12.95 7.42 3.42
CA ALA A 109 13.56 7.86 4.67
C ALA A 109 13.53 9.38 4.73
N ILE A 110 12.98 9.92 5.81
CA ILE A 110 12.91 11.35 6.02
C ILE A 110 13.35 11.61 7.44
N ASN A 111 14.37 12.42 7.60
CA ASN A 111 14.91 12.76 8.92
C ASN A 111 15.22 11.51 9.76
N GLY A 112 15.81 10.52 9.14
CA GLY A 112 16.20 9.32 9.86
C GLY A 112 15.07 8.35 10.14
N ARG A 113 13.86 8.65 9.70
CA ARG A 113 12.74 7.74 9.90
C ARG A 113 12.35 7.11 8.60
N SER A 114 11.94 5.85 8.64
CA SER A 114 11.51 5.13 7.45
C SER A 114 10.00 5.09 7.39
N PHE A 115 9.45 5.35 6.22
CA PHE A 115 8.02 5.33 5.99
C PHE A 115 7.70 4.45 4.80
N THR A 116 6.58 3.74 4.87
CA THR A 116 6.08 2.97 3.76
C THR A 116 5.49 3.92 2.73
N ASN A 117 5.80 3.68 1.47
CA ASN A 117 5.31 4.51 0.41
C ASN A 117 4.57 3.65 -0.60
N LEU A 118 3.35 4.05 -0.98
CA LEU A 118 2.59 3.35 -1.99
C LEU A 118 3.09 3.81 -3.35
N GLU A 119 3.79 2.96 -4.06
CA GLU A 119 4.41 3.34 -5.31
C GLU A 119 3.63 3.00 -6.55
N ALA A 120 2.90 1.92 -6.54
CA ALA A 120 2.21 1.46 -7.72
C ALA A 120 1.04 0.57 -7.35
N PHE A 121 0.12 0.39 -8.28
CA PHE A 121 -1.06 -0.44 -8.09
C PHE A 121 -1.25 -1.34 -9.31
N ALA A 122 -1.93 -2.46 -9.12
CA ALA A 122 -2.30 -3.33 -10.22
C ALA A 122 -3.56 -4.11 -9.84
N PRO A 123 -4.29 -4.61 -10.83
CA PRO A 123 -5.50 -5.38 -10.54
C PRO A 123 -5.20 -6.70 -9.85
N GLU A 124 -6.08 -7.12 -8.98
CA GLU A 124 -5.92 -8.37 -8.24
C GLU A 124 -5.65 -9.54 -9.17
N ALA A 125 -6.30 -9.57 -10.32
CA ALA A 125 -6.16 -10.70 -11.22
C ALA A 125 -4.74 -10.89 -11.73
N GLU A 126 -3.91 -9.87 -11.65
CA GLU A 126 -2.55 -10.01 -12.13
C GLU A 126 -1.63 -10.70 -11.13
N TRP A 127 -2.10 -10.96 -9.93
CA TRP A 127 -1.22 -11.58 -8.92
C TRP A 127 -0.70 -12.93 -9.39
N GLU A 128 -1.56 -13.74 -9.99
CA GLU A 128 -1.13 -15.06 -10.40
C GLU A 128 -0.18 -15.03 -11.60
N ALA A 129 -0.15 -13.94 -12.30
CA ALA A 129 0.73 -13.81 -13.45
C ALA A 129 2.11 -13.28 -13.07
N LEU A 130 2.30 -12.83 -11.83
CA LEU A 130 3.57 -12.29 -11.43
C LEU A 130 4.56 -13.41 -11.18
N PRO A 131 5.68 -13.35 -11.79
CA PRO A 131 6.65 -14.42 -11.63
C PRO A 131 7.27 -14.24 -10.28
N GLU A 132 7.69 -15.26 -9.73
CA GLU A 132 8.36 -15.23 -8.57
C GLU A 132 7.87 -14.56 -7.44
N VAL A 133 6.89 -13.93 -7.49
CA VAL A 133 6.39 -13.30 -6.36
C VAL A 133 6.28 -14.29 -5.28
N SER A 134 5.85 -15.41 -5.61
CA SER A 134 5.70 -16.32 -4.56
C SER A 134 6.96 -17.01 -4.29
N GLY A 135 7.69 -17.20 -5.17
CA GLY A 135 8.77 -18.04 -4.97
C GLY A 135 9.85 -17.40 -4.28
N ASN A 136 10.32 -16.55 -4.71
CA ASN A 136 11.40 -16.12 -4.20
C ASN A 136 11.71 -14.97 -4.83
N ALA A 137 11.04 -14.17 -4.59
CA ALA A 137 11.18 -12.97 -5.11
C ALA A 137 12.54 -12.67 -5.29
N ALA A 138 13.23 -13.18 -4.52
CA ALA A 138 14.54 -12.83 -4.60
C ALA A 138 15.13 -13.08 -5.87
N GLU A 139 14.95 -14.12 -6.34
CA GLU A 139 15.66 -14.39 -7.45
C GLU A 139 15.11 -13.86 -8.53
N ILE A 140 14.07 -13.42 -8.49
CA ILE A 140 13.58 -13.02 -9.55
C ILE A 140 14.01 -11.90 -9.97
N GLN A 141 14.28 -11.28 -9.32
CA GLN A 141 14.54 -10.17 -9.77
C GLN A 141 15.65 -10.12 -10.49
N GLU A 142 16.30 -10.82 -10.39
CA GLU A 142 17.34 -10.80 -11.14
C GLU A 142 17.19 -11.33 -12.27
N SER A 143 16.63 -11.98 -12.39
CA SER A 143 16.52 -12.58 -13.54
C SER A 143 15.84 -11.77 -14.37
N ARG A 144 15.64 -11.30 -14.25
CA ARG A 144 15.12 -10.79 -15.03
C ARG A 144 15.40 -9.72 -15.26
N HIS A 145 15.84 -9.48 -15.15
CA HIS A 145 16.06 -8.66 -15.46
C HIS A 145 15.90 -8.31 -16.22
N ASP A 146 15.86 -8.87 -16.18
CA ASP A 146 15.63 -8.71 -16.96
C ASP A 146 14.78 -8.13 -17.30
N PHE A 147 14.39 -8.05 -17.17
CA PHE A 147 13.41 -7.56 -17.66
C PHE A 147 13.47 -6.42 -17.91
#